data_df3a3c12b2777e64e9fb170b6e5850ed
#
_entry.id   df3a3c12b2777e64e9fb170b6e5850ed
#
_cell.length_a   1.000
_cell.length_b   1.000
_cell.length_c   1.000
_cell.angle_alpha   90.00
_cell.angle_beta   90.00
_cell.angle_gamma   90.00
#
_symmetry.space_group_name_H-M   'P 1'
#
loop_
_entity.id
_entity.type
_entity.pdbx_description
1 polymer ?
#
loop_
_entity_poly.entity_id
_entity_poly.type
_entity_poly.pdbx_seq_one_letter_code
_entity_poly.pdbx_strand_id
1 'polypeptide(L)'
;MSNFGLVVIGAHHGFWLEGEVLKVTKDVLLVEPVDYNYLQLQKRFSTLKNIFFEKTFISAKDGDEINFYYIKENSIPKLGKHWASGLGSFSKDLILSHRSKRFKITEHDLEFKTMESVSFNSLC
;
A
#
# COMPACT_ATOMS: atom_id res chain seq x y z
N MET A 1 -16.57 15.67 -6.77
CA MET A 1 -15.15 15.33 -6.96
C MET A 1 -14.32 16.09 -5.94
N SER A 2 -13.51 15.38 -5.19
CA SER A 2 -12.66 16.00 -4.18
C SER A 2 -11.51 16.77 -4.82
N ASN A 3 -11.14 17.88 -4.20
CA ASN A 3 -10.06 18.73 -4.70
C ASN A 3 -8.80 18.48 -3.88
N PHE A 4 -8.13 17.35 -4.14
CA PHE A 4 -6.90 17.00 -3.44
C PHE A 4 -5.71 17.74 -4.04
N GLY A 5 -4.82 18.21 -3.18
CA GLY A 5 -3.54 18.79 -3.58
C GLY A 5 -2.47 17.72 -3.83
N LEU A 6 -2.67 16.52 -3.26
CA LEU A 6 -1.77 15.39 -3.43
C LEU A 6 -2.55 14.09 -3.29
N VAL A 7 -2.32 13.15 -4.19
CA VAL A 7 -2.86 11.79 -4.11
C VAL A 7 -1.69 10.83 -4.23
N VAL A 8 -1.51 9.95 -3.26
CA VAL A 8 -0.44 8.94 -3.27
C VAL A 8 -1.05 7.56 -3.31
N ILE A 9 -0.78 6.82 -4.37
CA ILE A 9 -1.24 5.45 -4.56
C ILE A 9 -0.10 4.52 -4.21
N GLY A 10 -0.36 3.55 -3.31
CA GLY A 10 0.69 2.71 -2.76
C GLY A 10 1.53 3.46 -1.73
N ALA A 11 0.87 4.12 -0.79
CA ALA A 11 1.54 4.98 0.19
C ALA A 11 2.42 4.20 1.19
N HIS A 12 2.25 2.88 1.28
CA HIS A 12 3.01 2.01 2.16
C HIS A 12 2.79 2.44 3.62
N HIS A 13 3.83 2.46 4.47
CA HIS A 13 3.70 2.97 5.84
C HIS A 13 3.95 4.47 5.94
N GLY A 14 4.21 5.15 4.85
CA GLY A 14 4.30 6.60 4.80
C GLY A 14 5.64 7.22 5.18
N PHE A 15 6.66 6.42 5.48
CA PHE A 15 7.95 6.94 5.93
C PHE A 15 8.56 7.94 4.94
N TRP A 16 8.46 7.64 3.65
CA TRP A 16 9.01 8.48 2.58
C TRP A 16 8.22 9.76 2.33
N LEU A 17 7.00 9.82 2.86
CA LEU A 17 6.02 10.84 2.50
C LEU A 17 5.96 12.03 3.45
N GLU A 18 6.58 11.94 4.62
CA GLU A 18 6.43 12.99 5.64
C GLU A 18 6.75 14.38 5.11
N GLY A 19 7.91 14.52 4.47
CA GLY A 19 8.31 15.81 3.92
C GLY A 19 7.38 16.34 2.85
N GLU A 20 6.90 15.46 1.97
CA GLU A 20 6.02 15.85 0.88
C GLU A 20 4.62 16.22 1.37
N VAL A 21 4.08 15.43 2.30
CA VAL A 21 2.74 15.65 2.86
C VAL A 21 2.69 16.97 3.65
N LEU A 22 3.73 17.26 4.42
CA LEU A 22 3.78 18.48 5.24
C LEU A 22 3.84 19.76 4.40
N LYS A 23 4.26 19.68 3.14
CA LYS A 23 4.31 20.82 2.24
C LYS A 23 2.96 21.16 1.62
N VAL A 24 1.99 20.24 1.69
CA VAL A 24 0.70 20.41 1.02
C VAL A 24 -0.29 21.04 1.98
N THR A 25 -0.86 22.17 1.59
CA THR A 25 -1.87 22.89 2.38
C THR A 25 -3.29 22.45 2.07
N LYS A 26 -3.51 21.88 0.87
CA LYS A 26 -4.79 21.31 0.48
C LYS A 26 -4.94 19.90 1.02
N ASP A 27 -6.08 19.28 0.78
CA ASP A 27 -6.33 17.91 1.20
C ASP A 27 -5.40 16.92 0.50
N VAL A 28 -5.00 15.90 1.25
CA VAL A 28 -4.12 14.82 0.78
C VAL A 28 -4.86 13.50 0.89
N LEU A 29 -4.81 12.68 -0.14
CA LEU A 29 -5.37 11.34 -0.14
C LEU A 29 -4.23 10.32 -0.20
N LEU A 30 -4.18 9.42 0.78
CA LEU A 30 -3.20 8.34 0.85
C LEU A 30 -3.90 7.00 0.68
N VAL A 31 -3.47 6.23 -0.30
CA VAL A 31 -4.09 4.95 -0.68
C VAL A 31 -3.10 3.82 -0.44
N GLU A 32 -3.51 2.83 0.35
CA GLU A 32 -2.68 1.67 0.67
C GLU A 32 -3.55 0.44 0.92
N PRO A 33 -3.36 -0.67 0.18
CA PRO A 33 -4.19 -1.86 0.35
C PRO A 33 -3.78 -2.80 1.50
N VAL A 34 -2.53 -2.78 1.93
CA VAL A 34 -2.01 -3.73 2.93
C VAL A 34 -2.31 -3.25 4.34
N ASP A 35 -3.03 -4.07 5.13
CA ASP A 35 -3.55 -3.69 6.43
C ASP A 35 -2.49 -3.12 7.39
N TYR A 36 -1.37 -3.81 7.56
CA TYR A 36 -0.36 -3.37 8.53
C TYR A 36 0.34 -2.08 8.08
N ASN A 37 0.52 -1.88 6.78
CA ASN A 37 1.05 -0.63 6.24
C ASN A 37 0.04 0.50 6.41
N TYR A 38 -1.23 0.22 6.16
CA TYR A 38 -2.32 1.19 6.32
C TYR A 38 -2.43 1.68 7.76
N LEU A 39 -2.33 0.77 8.74
CA LEU A 39 -2.36 1.14 10.15
C LEU A 39 -1.19 2.05 10.53
N GLN A 40 0.01 1.75 10.06
CA GLN A 40 1.18 2.60 10.30
C GLN A 40 1.03 3.97 9.64
N LEU A 41 0.47 3.99 8.43
CA LEU A 41 0.20 5.21 7.69
C LEU A 41 -0.74 6.13 8.48
N GLN A 42 -1.84 5.57 9.00
CA GLN A 42 -2.78 6.31 9.82
C GLN A 42 -2.14 6.87 11.09
N LYS A 43 -1.32 6.07 11.78
CA LYS A 43 -0.61 6.52 12.99
C LYS A 43 0.36 7.65 12.69
N ARG A 44 1.09 7.55 11.59
CA ARG A 44 2.11 8.54 11.21
C ARG A 44 1.52 9.92 10.99
N PHE A 45 0.33 9.98 10.38
CA PHE A 45 -0.31 11.24 10.00
C PHE A 45 -1.54 11.56 10.85
N SER A 46 -1.67 10.96 12.03
CA SER A 46 -2.87 11.09 12.88
C SER A 46 -3.12 12.49 13.39
N THR A 47 -2.10 13.34 13.47
CA THR A 47 -2.23 14.71 13.97
C THR A 47 -2.61 15.72 12.91
N LEU A 48 -2.58 15.34 11.63
CA LEU A 48 -2.87 16.23 10.51
C LEU A 48 -4.34 16.09 10.08
N LYS A 49 -5.02 17.23 9.95
CA LYS A 49 -6.46 17.26 9.65
C LYS A 49 -6.81 17.15 8.18
N ASN A 50 -5.84 17.43 7.31
CA ASN A 50 -6.07 17.47 5.86
C ASN A 50 -5.70 16.15 5.17
N ILE A 51 -5.50 15.06 5.93
CA ILE A 51 -5.12 13.77 5.38
C ILE A 51 -6.32 12.83 5.39
N PHE A 52 -6.60 12.23 4.24
CA PHE A 52 -7.63 11.21 4.05
C PHE A 52 -6.98 9.91 3.67
N PHE A 53 -7.56 8.79 4.10
CA PHE A 53 -6.99 7.45 3.93
C PHE A 53 -8.00 6.55 3.24
N GLU A 54 -7.52 5.76 2.28
CA GLU A 54 -8.30 4.72 1.63
C GLU A 54 -7.54 3.40 1.61
N LYS A 55 -8.14 2.36 2.15
CA LYS A 55 -7.55 1.02 2.15
C LYS A 55 -8.07 0.25 0.94
N THR A 56 -7.43 0.49 -0.19
CA THR A 56 -7.82 -0.11 -1.46
C THR A 56 -6.64 -0.14 -2.43
N PHE A 57 -6.86 -0.72 -3.59
CA PHE A 57 -5.92 -0.61 -4.71
C PHE A 57 -6.65 -0.07 -5.94
N ILE A 58 -5.89 0.51 -6.84
CA ILE A 58 -6.42 1.15 -8.04
C ILE A 58 -6.33 0.20 -9.24
N SER A 59 -7.39 0.15 -10.02
CA SER A 59 -7.50 -0.63 -11.26
C SER A 59 -8.08 0.25 -12.36
N ALA A 60 -8.12 -0.27 -13.57
CA ALA A 60 -8.68 0.46 -14.70
C ALA A 60 -10.19 0.68 -14.58
N LYS A 61 -10.89 -0.16 -13.81
CA LYS A 61 -12.34 -0.07 -13.63
C LYS A 61 -12.78 -0.49 -12.23
N ASP A 62 -13.97 -0.08 -11.85
CA ASP A 62 -14.57 -0.41 -10.56
C ASP A 62 -15.18 -1.81 -10.56
N GLY A 63 -15.24 -2.42 -9.38
CA GLY A 63 -16.09 -3.57 -9.12
C GLY A 63 -15.53 -4.93 -9.48
N ASP A 64 -14.30 -5.01 -9.98
CA ASP A 64 -13.66 -6.31 -10.25
C ASP A 64 -13.13 -6.90 -8.94
N GLU A 65 -13.47 -8.15 -8.66
CA GLU A 65 -12.85 -8.87 -7.54
C GLU A 65 -11.48 -9.36 -7.98
N ILE A 66 -10.45 -8.94 -7.24
CA ILE A 66 -9.06 -9.27 -7.56
C ILE A 66 -8.37 -9.73 -6.29
N ASN A 67 -7.55 -10.76 -6.41
CA ASN A 67 -6.67 -11.20 -5.33
C ASN A 67 -5.43 -10.34 -5.34
N PHE A 68 -5.16 -9.68 -4.22
CA PHE A 68 -3.96 -8.88 -4.02
C PHE A 68 -3.04 -9.61 -3.06
N TYR A 69 -1.83 -9.92 -3.51
CA TYR A 69 -0.82 -10.66 -2.76
C TYR A 69 0.17 -9.71 -2.12
N TYR A 70 0.59 -10.03 -0.91
CA TYR A 70 1.58 -9.24 -0.17
C TYR A 70 2.33 -10.14 0.81
N ILE A 71 3.40 -9.61 1.41
CA ILE A 71 4.20 -10.34 2.38
C ILE A 71 3.48 -10.32 3.74
N LYS A 72 3.40 -11.47 4.40
CA LYS A 72 2.86 -11.54 5.76
C LYS A 72 3.69 -10.66 6.69
N GLU A 73 3.02 -9.95 7.58
CA GLU A 73 3.68 -9.06 8.51
C GLU A 73 4.76 -9.78 9.33
N ASN A 74 4.46 -10.97 9.84
CA ASN A 74 5.41 -11.74 10.66
C ASN A 74 6.56 -12.36 9.86
N SER A 75 6.50 -12.36 8.54
CA SER A 75 7.61 -12.80 7.68
C SER A 75 8.63 -11.70 7.43
N ILE A 76 8.28 -10.43 7.61
CA ILE A 76 9.16 -9.30 7.29
C ILE A 76 10.48 -9.35 8.09
N PRO A 77 10.47 -9.54 9.42
CA PRO A 77 11.72 -9.67 10.17
C PRO A 77 12.58 -10.86 9.72
N LYS A 78 11.93 -11.99 9.42
CA LYS A 78 12.61 -13.21 8.95
C LYS A 78 13.33 -12.97 7.63
N LEU A 79 12.73 -12.20 6.72
CA LEU A 79 13.30 -11.89 5.43
C LEU A 79 14.45 -10.88 5.52
N GLY A 80 14.51 -10.11 6.59
CA GLY A 80 15.62 -9.19 6.86
C GLY A 80 15.69 -7.99 5.93
N LYS A 81 14.64 -7.70 5.19
CA LYS A 81 14.59 -6.58 4.24
C LYS A 81 13.37 -5.70 4.55
N HIS A 82 13.64 -4.50 4.98
CA HIS A 82 12.56 -3.54 5.34
C HIS A 82 11.62 -3.23 4.17
N TRP A 83 12.13 -3.26 2.94
CA TRP A 83 11.33 -3.01 1.75
C TRP A 83 10.38 -4.16 1.39
N ALA A 84 10.52 -5.32 2.03
CA ALA A 84 9.63 -6.46 1.76
C ALA A 84 8.17 -6.11 2.05
N SER A 85 7.92 -5.26 3.03
CA SER A 85 6.56 -4.81 3.36
C SER A 85 5.89 -4.02 2.24
N GLY A 86 6.67 -3.49 1.31
CA GLY A 86 6.14 -2.77 0.15
C GLY A 86 5.87 -3.64 -1.07
N LEU A 87 6.18 -4.93 -1.00
CA LEU A 87 5.92 -5.85 -2.11
C LEU A 87 4.46 -6.26 -2.12
N GLY A 88 3.72 -5.74 -3.08
CA GLY A 88 2.34 -6.08 -3.30
C GLY A 88 2.05 -6.20 -4.77
N SER A 89 1.24 -7.17 -5.17
CA SER A 89 0.95 -7.41 -6.58
C SER A 89 -0.29 -8.26 -6.76
N PHE A 90 -0.91 -8.15 -7.93
CA PHE A 90 -1.94 -9.09 -8.37
C PHE A 90 -1.34 -10.41 -8.85
N SER A 91 -0.02 -10.46 -9.01
CA SER A 91 0.71 -11.65 -9.45
C SER A 91 1.60 -12.17 -8.33
N LYS A 92 1.25 -13.34 -7.80
CA LYS A 92 2.06 -14.04 -6.82
C LYS A 92 3.48 -14.31 -7.35
N ASP A 93 3.58 -14.70 -8.60
CA ASP A 93 4.87 -15.04 -9.23
C ASP A 93 5.80 -13.83 -9.29
N LEU A 94 5.26 -12.65 -9.52
CA LEU A 94 6.06 -11.43 -9.53
C LEU A 94 6.72 -11.19 -8.19
N ILE A 95 5.97 -11.38 -7.09
CA ILE A 95 6.54 -11.25 -5.74
C ILE A 95 7.61 -12.31 -5.51
N LEU A 96 7.32 -13.56 -5.86
CA LEU A 96 8.26 -14.67 -5.67
C LEU A 96 9.53 -14.54 -6.52
N SER A 97 9.52 -13.71 -7.56
CA SER A 97 10.69 -13.45 -8.38
C SER A 97 11.75 -12.58 -7.67
N HIS A 98 11.37 -11.88 -6.59
CA HIS A 98 12.29 -11.06 -5.81
C HIS A 98 13.15 -11.93 -4.90
N ARG A 99 14.25 -12.46 -5.44
CA ARG A 99 15.17 -13.31 -4.67
C ARG A 99 16.62 -13.05 -5.03
N SER A 100 17.47 -13.26 -4.03
CA SER A 100 18.92 -13.24 -4.19
C SER A 100 19.51 -14.41 -3.41
N LYS A 101 20.83 -14.55 -3.38
CA LYS A 101 21.51 -15.60 -2.63
C LYS A 101 21.14 -15.61 -1.14
N ARG A 102 20.83 -14.44 -0.55
CA ARG A 102 20.54 -14.26 0.88
C ARG A 102 19.09 -13.90 1.16
N PHE A 103 18.28 -13.74 0.13
CA PHE A 103 16.90 -13.32 0.28
C PHE A 103 16.02 -14.22 -0.57
N LYS A 104 15.16 -14.97 0.09
CA LYS A 104 14.21 -15.86 -0.59
C LYS A 104 12.82 -15.66 0.00
N ILE A 105 11.88 -15.33 -0.86
CA ILE A 105 10.48 -15.30 -0.53
C ILE A 105 9.88 -16.64 -0.98
N THR A 106 9.14 -17.30 -0.08
CA THR A 106 8.43 -18.53 -0.39
C THR A 106 6.93 -18.28 -0.33
N GLU A 107 6.14 -19.22 -0.81
CA GLU A 107 4.68 -19.12 -0.73
C GLU A 107 4.19 -18.98 0.71
N HIS A 108 4.91 -19.54 1.68
CA HIS A 108 4.58 -19.42 3.10
C HIS A 108 4.70 -17.99 3.62
N ASP A 109 5.46 -17.14 2.95
CA ASP A 109 5.64 -15.74 3.32
C ASP A 109 4.56 -14.84 2.73
N LEU A 110 3.71 -15.38 1.85
CA LEU A 110 2.69 -14.62 1.15
C LEU A 110 1.33 -14.79 1.80
N GLU A 111 0.59 -13.73 1.73
CA GLU A 111 -0.80 -13.68 2.12
C GLU A 111 -1.54 -12.99 0.97
N PHE A 112 -2.84 -13.22 0.85
CA PHE A 112 -3.62 -12.49 -0.13
C PHE A 112 -4.95 -12.09 0.48
N LYS A 113 -5.55 -11.05 -0.10
CA LYS A 113 -6.93 -10.69 0.20
C LYS A 113 -7.65 -10.43 -1.12
N THR A 114 -8.92 -10.80 -1.16
CA THR A 114 -9.78 -10.50 -2.28
C THR A 114 -10.38 -9.12 -2.04
N MET A 115 -10.18 -8.23 -3.00
CA MET A 115 -10.63 -6.86 -2.90
C MET A 115 -11.40 -6.48 -4.16
N GLU A 116 -12.37 -5.60 -3.98
CA GLU A 116 -13.08 -5.00 -5.09
C GLU A 116 -12.25 -3.81 -5.60
N SER A 117 -12.02 -3.78 -6.90
CA SER A 117 -11.20 -2.73 -7.51
C SER A 117 -11.94 -1.40 -7.54
N VAL A 118 -11.15 -0.33 -7.50
CA VAL A 118 -11.64 1.05 -7.60
C VAL A 118 -10.84 1.75 -8.67
N SER A 119 -11.51 2.46 -9.58
CA SER A 119 -10.82 3.27 -10.57
C SER A 119 -10.34 4.58 -9.95
N PHE A 120 -9.33 5.19 -10.55
CA PHE A 120 -8.84 6.49 -10.09
C PHE A 120 -9.95 7.55 -10.14
N ASN A 121 -10.77 7.53 -11.17
CA ASN A 121 -11.87 8.48 -11.32
C ASN A 121 -12.90 8.37 -10.20
N SER A 122 -13.24 7.15 -9.79
CA SER A 122 -14.18 6.93 -8.69
C SER A 122 -13.59 7.29 -7.34
N LEU A 123 -12.28 7.11 -7.18
CA LEU A 123 -11.58 7.44 -5.94
C LEU A 123 -11.51 8.96 -5.72
N CYS A 124 -11.21 9.69 -6.75
CA CYS A 124 -11.08 11.14 -6.74
C CYS A 124 -12.31 11.81 -7.28
#